data_1b64482b1075b574acf7fbe518c5d0ba
#
_entry.id   1b64482b1075b574acf7fbe518c5d0ba
#
_cell.length_a   1.000
_cell.length_b   1.000
_cell.length_c   1.000
_cell.angle_alpha   90.00
_cell.angle_beta   90.00
_cell.angle_gamma   90.00
#
_symmetry.space_group_name_H-M   'P 1'
#
loop_
_entity.id
_entity.type
_entity.pdbx_description
1 polymer ?
#
loop_
_entity_poly.entity_id
_entity_poly.type
_entity_poly.pdbx_seq_one_letter_code
_entity_poly.pdbx_strand_id
1 'polypeptide(L)'
;MLNVILLIGGLALILLGANGLTDGAAAVAKRFKISDLVIGLTIVACGTSAPELVISTMSALSGSADMAIGNVVGSNIFNVLAIIGVTALVLPIKVGEGMLSKEIPLVMLASLVLAFCANDVMIDGGSTNANSRIDGLILLCFFLIFLRYTFAIARNGGEEAEGEKIKEMPMWKSVLFILGGLAGLIYGGQLFVDGASGVASSLGVSESIIGLTIVAGGTSLPELATSVTAALKKNSGIAVGNVIGSNLFNIFFVLGCSSTISPLPLGGITNLDLMVMVGSTILFWLVGWFFKKRTITRVEGALMVACYVAYTVYLIAQQ
;
A
#
# COMPACT_ATOMS: atom_id res chain seq x y z
N MET A 1 -2.02 -30.60 7.35
CA MET A 1 -3.32 -30.47 6.63
C MET A 1 -4.05 -29.18 6.99
N LEU A 2 -4.19 -28.80 8.28
CA LEU A 2 -4.87 -27.55 8.68
C LEU A 2 -4.26 -26.31 8.00
N ASN A 3 -2.94 -26.17 8.01
CA ASN A 3 -2.23 -25.01 7.41
C ASN A 3 -2.51 -24.87 5.91
N VAL A 4 -2.64 -25.98 5.18
CA VAL A 4 -2.98 -25.95 3.75
C VAL A 4 -4.43 -25.51 3.55
N ILE A 5 -5.36 -25.94 4.42
CA ILE A 5 -6.76 -25.49 4.39
C ILE A 5 -6.86 -24.00 4.69
N LEU A 6 -6.13 -23.51 5.69
CA LEU A 6 -6.07 -22.08 6.03
C LEU A 6 -5.51 -21.26 4.85
N LEU A 7 -4.42 -21.73 4.22
CA LEU A 7 -3.80 -21.08 3.07
C LEU A 7 -4.77 -20.99 1.88
N ILE A 8 -5.41 -22.09 1.49
CA ILE A 8 -6.34 -22.12 0.36
C ILE A 8 -7.61 -21.33 0.69
N GLY A 9 -8.16 -21.50 1.90
CA GLY A 9 -9.33 -20.75 2.37
C GLY A 9 -9.08 -19.25 2.46
N GLY A 10 -7.91 -18.88 2.98
CA GLY A 10 -7.45 -17.50 3.02
C GLY A 10 -7.34 -16.89 1.63
N LEU A 11 -6.69 -17.59 0.69
CA LEU A 11 -6.57 -17.13 -0.69
C LEU A 11 -7.94 -16.95 -1.36
N ALA A 12 -8.86 -17.90 -1.16
CA ALA A 12 -10.21 -17.79 -1.69
C ALA A 12 -10.97 -16.57 -1.14
N LEU A 13 -10.86 -16.31 0.18
CA LEU A 13 -11.45 -15.13 0.81
C LEU A 13 -10.84 -13.83 0.30
N ILE A 14 -9.51 -13.78 0.12
CA ILE A 14 -8.81 -12.63 -0.47
C ILE A 14 -9.36 -12.33 -1.86
N LEU A 15 -9.45 -13.32 -2.73
CA LEU A 15 -9.93 -13.12 -4.11
C LEU A 15 -11.41 -12.70 -4.15
N LEU A 16 -12.27 -13.31 -3.34
CA LEU A 16 -13.67 -12.92 -3.23
C LEU A 16 -13.82 -11.50 -2.64
N GLY A 17 -13.02 -11.20 -1.61
CA GLY A 17 -12.98 -9.89 -0.96
C GLY A 17 -12.53 -8.78 -1.92
N ALA A 18 -11.46 -9.01 -2.68
CA ALA A 18 -10.96 -8.07 -3.68
C ALA A 18 -11.99 -7.81 -4.80
N ASN A 19 -12.67 -8.86 -5.27
CA ASN A 19 -13.74 -8.72 -6.24
C ASN A 19 -14.90 -7.87 -5.69
N GLY A 20 -15.36 -8.17 -4.47
CA GLY A 20 -16.44 -7.44 -3.82
C GLY A 20 -16.08 -5.97 -3.60
N LEU A 21 -14.91 -5.71 -3.03
CA LEU A 21 -14.43 -4.35 -2.79
C LEU A 21 -14.34 -3.53 -4.08
N THR A 22 -13.74 -4.10 -5.12
CA THR A 22 -13.57 -3.40 -6.42
C THR A 22 -14.93 -3.10 -7.05
N ASP A 23 -15.87 -4.05 -7.07
CA ASP A 23 -17.19 -3.84 -7.64
C ASP A 23 -18.02 -2.81 -6.85
N GLY A 24 -17.98 -2.90 -5.53
CA GLY A 24 -18.67 -1.95 -4.64
C GLY A 24 -18.11 -0.53 -4.78
N ALA A 25 -16.79 -0.39 -4.80
CA ALA A 25 -16.09 0.88 -4.97
C ALA A 25 -16.41 1.52 -6.34
N ALA A 26 -16.30 0.76 -7.42
CA ALA A 26 -16.63 1.23 -8.76
C ALA A 26 -18.11 1.65 -8.90
N ALA A 27 -19.04 0.94 -8.26
CA ALA A 27 -20.46 1.32 -8.26
C ALA A 27 -20.71 2.63 -7.50
N VAL A 28 -19.99 2.87 -6.39
CA VAL A 28 -20.04 4.15 -5.65
C VAL A 28 -19.47 5.27 -6.52
N ALA A 29 -18.31 5.05 -7.14
CA ALA A 29 -17.68 6.02 -8.07
C ALA A 29 -18.66 6.48 -9.12
N LYS A 30 -19.27 5.53 -9.84
CA LYS A 30 -20.26 5.80 -10.90
C LYS A 30 -21.48 6.57 -10.38
N ARG A 31 -22.03 6.18 -9.23
CA ARG A 31 -23.23 6.81 -8.66
C ARG A 31 -23.01 8.27 -8.29
N PHE A 32 -21.87 8.59 -7.71
CA PHE A 32 -21.54 9.96 -7.28
C PHE A 32 -20.77 10.75 -8.33
N LYS A 33 -20.52 10.18 -9.51
CA LYS A 33 -19.72 10.77 -10.59
C LYS A 33 -18.32 11.17 -10.11
N ILE A 34 -17.75 10.36 -9.23
CA ILE A 34 -16.39 10.50 -8.72
C ILE A 34 -15.48 9.64 -9.57
N SER A 35 -14.26 10.10 -9.87
CA SER A 35 -13.30 9.28 -10.61
C SER A 35 -12.90 8.03 -9.86
N ASP A 36 -12.61 6.95 -10.58
CA ASP A 36 -12.11 5.70 -10.03
C ASP A 36 -10.79 5.89 -9.28
N LEU A 37 -9.97 6.86 -9.72
CA LEU A 37 -8.76 7.27 -9.03
C LEU A 37 -9.06 7.76 -7.60
N VAL A 38 -10.02 8.66 -7.42
CA VAL A 38 -10.36 9.21 -6.09
C VAL A 38 -10.88 8.11 -5.16
N ILE A 39 -11.69 7.20 -5.67
CA ILE A 39 -12.18 6.06 -4.88
C ILE A 39 -11.01 5.13 -4.49
N GLY A 40 -10.08 4.90 -5.42
CA GLY A 40 -8.84 4.15 -5.14
C GLY A 40 -7.99 4.82 -4.07
N LEU A 41 -7.75 6.14 -4.20
CA LEU A 41 -6.97 6.96 -3.25
C LEU A 41 -7.59 7.05 -1.85
N THR A 42 -8.90 6.78 -1.70
CA THR A 42 -9.63 7.00 -0.44
C THR A 42 -10.20 5.72 0.13
N ILE A 43 -11.40 5.34 -0.28
CA ILE A 43 -12.16 4.23 0.33
C ILE A 43 -11.38 2.92 0.23
N VAL A 44 -10.81 2.65 -0.94
CA VAL A 44 -10.08 1.40 -1.17
C VAL A 44 -8.78 1.40 -0.37
N ALA A 45 -7.96 2.43 -0.54
CA ALA A 45 -6.67 2.54 0.16
C ALA A 45 -6.83 2.56 1.69
N CYS A 46 -7.71 3.38 2.24
CA CYS A 46 -8.00 3.41 3.68
C CYS A 46 -8.44 2.05 4.22
N GLY A 47 -9.26 1.34 3.44
CA GLY A 47 -9.80 0.05 3.87
C GLY A 47 -8.74 -1.05 3.84
N THR A 48 -7.95 -1.11 2.79
CA THR A 48 -6.91 -2.13 2.65
C THR A 48 -5.73 -1.90 3.60
N SER A 49 -5.39 -0.62 3.89
CA SER A 49 -4.32 -0.26 4.86
C SER A 49 -4.80 -0.22 6.33
N ALA A 50 -6.01 -0.70 6.63
CA ALA A 50 -6.47 -0.83 8.03
C ALA A 50 -5.60 -1.79 8.86
N PRO A 51 -5.12 -2.94 8.35
CA PRO A 51 -4.18 -3.80 9.08
C PRO A 51 -2.89 -3.07 9.46
N GLU A 52 -2.31 -2.30 8.55
CA GLU A 52 -1.11 -1.50 8.80
C GLU A 52 -1.31 -0.50 9.93
N LEU A 53 -2.47 0.17 9.96
CA LEU A 53 -2.83 1.09 11.04
C LEU A 53 -2.87 0.37 12.39
N VAL A 54 -3.55 -0.77 12.45
CA VAL A 54 -3.67 -1.55 13.69
C VAL A 54 -2.31 -2.03 14.16
N ILE A 55 -1.52 -2.64 13.28
CA ILE A 55 -0.20 -3.18 13.63
C ILE A 55 0.73 -2.04 14.09
N SER A 56 0.87 -0.97 13.33
CA SER A 56 1.79 0.12 13.68
C SER A 56 1.37 0.85 14.95
N THR A 57 0.06 1.06 15.15
CA THR A 57 -0.45 1.72 16.37
C THR A 57 -0.26 0.82 17.61
N MET A 58 -0.57 -0.47 17.50
CA MET A 58 -0.38 -1.42 18.60
C MET A 58 1.10 -1.60 18.93
N SER A 59 1.96 -1.65 17.92
CA SER A 59 3.41 -1.72 18.10
C SER A 59 3.96 -0.47 18.80
N ALA A 60 3.49 0.72 18.44
CA ALA A 60 3.83 1.96 19.10
C ALA A 60 3.40 1.96 20.59
N LEU A 61 2.20 1.46 20.89
CA LEU A 61 1.67 1.34 22.27
C LEU A 61 2.45 0.30 23.10
N SER A 62 2.89 -0.77 22.49
CA SER A 62 3.68 -1.84 23.18
C SER A 62 5.17 -1.53 23.29
N GLY A 63 5.63 -0.40 22.77
CA GLY A 63 7.06 -0.01 22.79
C GLY A 63 7.91 -0.69 21.71
N SER A 64 7.30 -1.38 20.75
CA SER A 64 7.97 -2.02 19.62
C SER A 64 8.08 -1.05 18.43
N ALA A 65 8.81 0.06 18.60
CA ALA A 65 8.90 1.12 17.62
C ALA A 65 9.43 0.65 16.25
N ASP A 66 10.41 -0.26 16.26
CA ASP A 66 11.00 -0.84 15.05
C ASP A 66 9.95 -1.52 14.15
N MET A 67 9.00 -2.23 14.77
CA MET A 67 7.90 -2.87 14.04
C MET A 67 6.93 -1.83 13.46
N ALA A 68 6.67 -0.73 14.19
CA ALA A 68 5.76 0.30 13.73
C ALA A 68 6.30 1.03 12.50
N ILE A 69 7.54 1.50 12.54
CA ILE A 69 8.15 2.23 11.42
C ILE A 69 8.53 1.28 10.27
N GLY A 70 9.02 0.08 10.60
CA GLY A 70 9.36 -0.96 9.63
C GLY A 70 8.16 -1.41 8.80
N ASN A 71 6.99 -1.57 9.44
CA ASN A 71 5.74 -1.88 8.75
C ASN A 71 5.39 -0.79 7.72
N VAL A 72 5.46 0.49 8.08
CA VAL A 72 5.14 1.59 7.15
C VAL A 72 6.15 1.67 6.00
N VAL A 73 7.45 1.68 6.29
CA VAL A 73 8.49 1.75 5.25
C VAL A 73 8.44 0.54 4.33
N GLY A 74 8.34 -0.66 4.91
CA GLY A 74 8.27 -1.92 4.16
C GLY A 74 7.03 -2.01 3.26
N SER A 75 5.85 -1.68 3.78
CA SER A 75 4.60 -1.65 2.99
C SER A 75 4.68 -0.64 1.86
N ASN A 76 5.29 0.54 2.06
CA ASN A 76 5.42 1.53 0.98
C ASN A 76 6.34 1.04 -0.14
N ILE A 77 7.47 0.40 0.19
CA ILE A 77 8.37 -0.21 -0.80
C ILE A 77 7.66 -1.36 -1.53
N PHE A 78 6.97 -2.23 -0.80
CA PHE A 78 6.22 -3.34 -1.36
C PHE A 78 5.11 -2.86 -2.30
N ASN A 79 4.34 -1.87 -1.89
CA ASN A 79 3.25 -1.30 -2.69
C ASN A 79 3.76 -0.79 -4.04
N VAL A 80 4.86 -0.05 -4.05
CA VAL A 80 5.39 0.52 -5.30
C VAL A 80 6.08 -0.54 -6.14
N LEU A 81 7.02 -1.30 -5.59
CA LEU A 81 7.84 -2.22 -6.39
C LEU A 81 7.14 -3.55 -6.67
N ALA A 82 6.53 -4.18 -5.65
CA ALA A 82 5.91 -5.47 -5.83
C ALA A 82 4.48 -5.36 -6.38
N ILE A 83 3.60 -4.53 -5.79
CA ILE A 83 2.20 -4.49 -6.22
C ILE A 83 2.05 -3.88 -7.61
N ILE A 84 2.64 -2.71 -7.89
CA ILE A 84 2.61 -2.13 -9.25
C ILE A 84 3.29 -3.08 -10.22
N GLY A 85 4.44 -3.64 -9.85
CA GLY A 85 5.18 -4.58 -10.68
C GLY A 85 4.37 -5.83 -11.05
N VAL A 86 3.81 -6.54 -10.07
CA VAL A 86 2.97 -7.73 -10.28
C VAL A 86 1.71 -7.38 -11.07
N THR A 87 1.05 -6.28 -10.73
CA THR A 87 -0.15 -5.83 -11.44
C THR A 87 0.15 -5.58 -12.91
N ALA A 88 1.28 -4.93 -13.23
CA ALA A 88 1.71 -4.67 -14.61
C ALA A 88 2.12 -5.96 -15.35
N LEU A 89 2.68 -6.96 -14.65
CA LEU A 89 2.96 -8.29 -15.22
C LEU A 89 1.67 -9.01 -15.64
N VAL A 90 0.64 -8.93 -14.80
CA VAL A 90 -0.67 -9.52 -15.10
C VAL A 90 -1.34 -8.79 -16.26
N LEU A 91 -1.47 -7.48 -16.15
CA LEU A 91 -2.05 -6.61 -17.19
C LEU A 91 -1.31 -5.26 -17.22
N PRO A 92 -0.79 -4.82 -18.39
CA PRO A 92 -0.18 -3.49 -18.52
C PRO A 92 -1.09 -2.38 -18.01
N ILE A 93 -0.55 -1.49 -17.19
CA ILE A 93 -1.30 -0.45 -16.48
C ILE A 93 -1.10 0.89 -17.17
N LYS A 94 -2.18 1.52 -17.59
CA LYS A 94 -2.14 2.89 -18.10
C LYS A 94 -2.18 3.87 -16.94
N VAL A 95 -1.19 4.74 -16.84
CA VAL A 95 -1.10 5.77 -15.80
C VAL A 95 -1.54 7.11 -16.38
N GLY A 96 -2.58 7.70 -15.79
CA GLY A 96 -3.12 8.99 -16.24
C GLY A 96 -2.11 10.14 -16.06
N GLU A 97 -2.22 11.18 -16.89
CA GLU A 97 -1.36 12.37 -16.79
C GLU A 97 -1.48 13.08 -15.44
N GLY A 98 -2.70 13.15 -14.90
CA GLY A 98 -2.95 13.68 -13.56
C GLY A 98 -2.14 12.94 -12.50
N MET A 99 -2.17 11.59 -12.53
CA MET A 99 -1.42 10.76 -11.59
C MET A 99 0.09 11.03 -11.64
N LEU A 100 0.64 11.16 -12.86
CA LEU A 100 2.07 11.42 -13.08
C LEU A 100 2.49 12.83 -12.66
N SER A 101 1.61 13.81 -12.81
CA SER A 101 1.92 15.21 -12.52
C SER A 101 1.58 15.67 -11.11
N LYS A 102 0.71 14.93 -10.38
CA LYS A 102 0.22 15.34 -9.06
C LYS A 102 0.35 14.25 -8.01
N GLU A 103 -0.30 13.09 -8.20
CA GLU A 103 -0.43 12.07 -7.15
C GLU A 103 0.90 11.34 -6.88
N ILE A 104 1.63 10.91 -7.93
CA ILE A 104 2.93 10.25 -7.73
C ILE A 104 3.98 11.22 -7.15
N PRO A 105 4.12 12.47 -7.64
CA PRO A 105 4.95 13.48 -6.96
C PRO A 105 4.57 13.73 -5.51
N LEU A 106 3.29 13.64 -5.14
CA LEU A 106 2.86 13.76 -3.74
C LEU A 106 3.37 12.58 -2.89
N VAL A 107 3.37 11.34 -3.43
CA VAL A 107 3.98 10.19 -2.74
C VAL A 107 5.49 10.36 -2.61
N MET A 108 6.16 10.87 -3.66
CA MET A 108 7.60 11.18 -3.58
C MET A 108 7.87 12.20 -2.49
N LEU A 109 7.08 13.27 -2.41
CA LEU A 109 7.19 14.29 -1.37
C LEU A 109 6.95 13.68 0.02
N ALA A 110 5.92 12.84 0.18
CA ALA A 110 5.64 12.16 1.45
C ALA A 110 6.82 11.27 1.89
N SER A 111 7.40 10.51 0.95
CA SER A 111 8.57 9.67 1.21
C SER A 111 9.81 10.49 1.60
N LEU A 112 10.02 11.65 0.94
CA LEU A 112 11.10 12.57 1.30
C LEU A 112 10.88 13.21 2.67
N VAL A 113 9.66 13.66 2.99
CA VAL A 113 9.32 14.20 4.30
C VAL A 113 9.61 13.18 5.39
N LEU A 114 9.20 11.93 5.21
CA LEU A 114 9.53 10.86 6.16
C LEU A 114 11.04 10.66 6.28
N ALA A 115 11.76 10.63 5.15
CA ALA A 115 13.23 10.49 5.18
C ALA A 115 13.92 11.63 5.92
N PHE A 116 13.40 12.85 5.85
CA PHE A 116 13.93 13.98 6.62
C PHE A 116 13.57 13.88 8.10
N CYS A 117 12.31 13.64 8.45
CA CYS A 117 11.86 13.48 9.83
C CYS A 117 12.59 12.35 10.57
N ALA A 118 13.04 11.33 9.83
CA ALA A 118 13.72 10.17 10.39
C ALA A 118 15.26 10.30 10.45
N ASN A 119 15.84 11.44 10.12
CA ASN A 119 17.30 11.66 10.01
C ASN A 119 17.83 12.81 10.88
N ASP A 120 17.36 12.89 12.13
CA ASP A 120 17.80 13.92 13.09
C ASP A 120 19.32 13.98 13.28
N VAL A 121 19.99 12.80 13.34
CA VAL A 121 21.44 12.71 13.52
C VAL A 121 22.19 13.36 12.37
N MET A 122 21.77 13.10 11.14
CA MET A 122 22.47 13.59 9.95
C MET A 122 22.13 15.06 9.67
N ILE A 123 20.90 15.52 9.98
CA ILE A 123 20.41 16.85 9.64
C ILE A 123 20.70 17.84 10.77
N ASP A 124 20.36 17.49 12.00
CA ASP A 124 20.43 18.39 13.16
C ASP A 124 21.59 18.06 14.11
N GLY A 125 22.36 17.00 13.85
CA GLY A 125 23.41 16.52 14.76
C GLY A 125 22.85 15.92 16.05
N GLY A 126 21.63 15.43 16.02
CA GLY A 126 20.98 14.75 17.15
C GLY A 126 21.72 13.50 17.60
N SER A 127 21.34 12.96 18.75
CA SER A 127 21.96 11.73 19.30
C SER A 127 21.34 10.45 18.75
N THR A 128 20.09 10.51 18.32
CA THR A 128 19.32 9.35 17.83
C THR A 128 18.38 9.78 16.70
N ASN A 129 18.21 8.91 15.73
CA ASN A 129 17.21 9.07 14.69
C ASN A 129 15.86 8.55 15.19
N ALA A 130 14.83 9.38 15.15
CA ALA A 130 13.50 8.99 15.59
C ALA A 130 12.41 9.84 14.93
N ASN A 131 11.31 9.22 14.56
CA ASN A 131 10.12 9.96 14.21
C ASN A 131 9.42 10.44 15.49
N SER A 132 9.56 11.72 15.81
CA SER A 132 9.08 12.33 17.05
C SER A 132 7.54 12.53 17.04
N ARG A 133 6.97 12.90 18.19
CA ARG A 133 5.54 13.30 18.25
C ARG A 133 5.23 14.52 17.41
N ILE A 134 6.20 15.45 17.30
CA ILE A 134 6.03 16.64 16.47
C ILE A 134 5.94 16.24 15.01
N ASP A 135 6.84 15.34 14.55
CA ASP A 135 6.79 14.80 13.19
C ASP A 135 5.47 14.10 12.93
N GLY A 136 4.98 13.30 13.88
CA GLY A 136 3.67 12.66 13.80
C GLY A 136 2.53 13.66 13.59
N LEU A 137 2.51 14.75 14.36
CA LEU A 137 1.50 15.81 14.19
C LEU A 137 1.65 16.54 12.84
N ILE A 138 2.86 16.77 12.38
CA ILE A 138 3.12 17.36 11.05
C ILE A 138 2.59 16.43 9.95
N LEU A 139 2.86 15.12 10.04
CA LEU A 139 2.35 14.13 9.09
C LEU A 139 0.81 14.11 9.08
N LEU A 140 0.15 14.21 10.24
CA LEU A 140 -1.31 14.33 10.32
C LEU A 140 -1.83 15.63 9.68
N CYS A 141 -1.10 16.74 9.78
CA CYS A 141 -1.45 17.96 9.04
C CYS A 141 -1.36 17.75 7.51
N PHE A 142 -0.33 17.06 7.03
CA PHE A 142 -0.25 16.67 5.61
C PHE A 142 -1.40 15.73 5.21
N PHE A 143 -1.81 14.83 6.09
CA PHE A 143 -2.98 13.99 5.85
C PHE A 143 -4.27 14.80 5.64
N LEU A 144 -4.51 15.83 6.46
CA LEU A 144 -5.65 16.73 6.27
C LEU A 144 -5.59 17.49 4.94
N ILE A 145 -4.39 17.93 4.52
CA ILE A 145 -4.17 18.54 3.21
C ILE A 145 -4.50 17.54 2.10
N PHE A 146 -4.02 16.30 2.21
CA PHE A 146 -4.31 15.22 1.26
C PHE A 146 -5.81 14.94 1.17
N LEU A 147 -6.52 14.83 2.29
CA LEU A 147 -7.98 14.67 2.29
C LEU A 147 -8.67 15.84 1.59
N ARG A 148 -8.27 17.08 1.91
CA ARG A 148 -8.83 18.27 1.26
C ARG A 148 -8.60 18.27 -0.25
N TYR A 149 -7.40 17.88 -0.67
CA TYR A 149 -7.04 17.72 -2.08
C TYR A 149 -7.90 16.69 -2.78
N THR A 150 -8.06 15.50 -2.19
CA THR A 150 -8.89 14.40 -2.75
C THR A 150 -10.36 14.79 -2.86
N PHE A 151 -10.91 15.47 -1.86
CA PHE A 151 -12.26 16.01 -1.92
C PHE A 151 -12.43 17.10 -3.01
N ALA A 152 -11.40 17.91 -3.24
CA ALA A 152 -11.43 18.91 -4.30
C ALA A 152 -11.48 18.27 -5.71
N ILE A 153 -10.68 17.22 -5.93
CA ILE A 153 -10.73 16.45 -7.19
C ILE A 153 -12.08 15.77 -7.36
N ALA A 154 -12.63 15.17 -6.29
CA ALA A 154 -13.94 14.51 -6.33
C ALA A 154 -15.05 15.45 -6.80
N ARG A 155 -15.01 16.72 -6.40
CA ARG A 155 -16.02 17.72 -6.77
C ARG A 155 -15.91 18.23 -8.20
N ASN A 156 -14.72 18.21 -8.77
CA ASN A 156 -14.48 18.75 -10.13
C ASN A 156 -14.83 17.78 -11.26
N GLY A 157 -15.40 16.62 -10.96
CA GLY A 157 -15.73 15.58 -11.91
C GLY A 157 -14.46 14.97 -12.52
N GLY A 158 -14.22 13.69 -12.28
CA GLY A 158 -13.07 13.00 -12.88
C GLY A 158 -13.31 12.70 -14.36
N GLU A 159 -12.23 12.45 -15.10
CA GLU A 159 -12.30 11.81 -16.42
C GLU A 159 -13.14 10.52 -16.29
N GLU A 160 -14.04 10.32 -17.25
CA GLU A 160 -14.96 9.18 -17.24
C GLU A 160 -14.18 7.85 -17.11
N ALA A 161 -14.70 6.96 -16.27
CA ALA A 161 -14.12 5.66 -16.04
C ALA A 161 -13.93 4.88 -17.36
N GLU A 162 -12.68 4.63 -17.76
CA GLU A 162 -12.32 3.73 -18.88
C GLU A 162 -12.45 2.26 -18.47
N GLY A 163 -13.50 1.87 -17.74
CA GLY A 163 -13.70 0.49 -17.29
C GLY A 163 -14.71 -0.29 -18.12
N GLU A 164 -14.74 -1.60 -17.96
CA GLU A 164 -15.86 -2.43 -18.41
C GLU A 164 -17.17 -1.86 -17.84
N LYS A 165 -18.29 -2.05 -18.58
CA LYS A 165 -19.62 -1.56 -18.16
C LYS A 165 -19.88 -1.89 -16.69
N ILE A 166 -19.60 -0.93 -15.81
CA ILE A 166 -19.79 -1.07 -14.36
C ILE A 166 -21.28 -1.30 -14.12
N LYS A 167 -21.60 -2.42 -13.47
CA LYS A 167 -22.98 -2.76 -13.11
C LYS A 167 -23.49 -1.75 -12.10
N GLU A 168 -24.59 -1.09 -12.41
CA GLU A 168 -25.25 -0.24 -11.44
C GLU A 168 -25.78 -1.09 -10.28
N MET A 169 -25.42 -0.70 -9.06
CA MET A 169 -25.88 -1.34 -7.85
C MET A 169 -26.62 -0.34 -6.94
N PRO A 170 -27.67 -0.76 -6.23
CA PRO A 170 -28.27 0.08 -5.20
C PRO A 170 -27.21 0.35 -4.08
N MET A 171 -27.28 1.54 -3.47
CA MET A 171 -26.24 1.99 -2.53
C MET A 171 -25.99 1.03 -1.36
N TRP A 172 -27.05 0.46 -0.78
CA TRP A 172 -26.90 -0.51 0.30
C TRP A 172 -26.10 -1.74 -0.11
N LYS A 173 -26.26 -2.18 -1.37
CA LYS A 173 -25.52 -3.32 -1.92
C LYS A 173 -24.06 -2.95 -2.16
N SER A 174 -23.78 -1.75 -2.68
CA SER A 174 -22.40 -1.25 -2.84
C SER A 174 -21.67 -1.18 -1.49
N VAL A 175 -22.35 -0.66 -0.45
CA VAL A 175 -21.80 -0.61 0.91
C VAL A 175 -21.54 -2.03 1.45
N LEU A 176 -22.49 -2.96 1.27
CA LEU A 176 -22.31 -4.35 1.68
C LEU A 176 -21.11 -5.01 0.97
N PHE A 177 -20.92 -4.74 -0.33
CA PHE A 177 -19.80 -5.26 -1.12
C PHE A 177 -18.47 -4.66 -0.67
N ILE A 178 -18.44 -3.37 -0.31
CA ILE A 178 -17.24 -2.73 0.24
C ILE A 178 -16.90 -3.33 1.61
N LEU A 179 -17.84 -3.32 2.56
CA LEU A 179 -17.60 -3.81 3.93
C LEU A 179 -17.32 -5.32 3.95
N GLY A 180 -18.09 -6.10 3.22
CA GLY A 180 -17.87 -7.55 3.10
C GLY A 180 -16.56 -7.87 2.37
N GLY A 181 -16.22 -7.08 1.35
CA GLY A 181 -14.97 -7.17 0.63
C GLY A 181 -13.76 -6.88 1.53
N LEU A 182 -13.81 -5.81 2.30
CA LEU A 182 -12.76 -5.47 3.27
C LEU A 182 -12.63 -6.56 4.35
N ALA A 183 -13.74 -7.02 4.92
CA ALA A 183 -13.71 -8.12 5.89
C ALA A 183 -13.08 -9.38 5.28
N GLY A 184 -13.47 -9.74 4.05
CA GLY A 184 -12.89 -10.88 3.32
C GLY A 184 -11.39 -10.73 3.08
N LEU A 185 -10.92 -9.54 2.72
CA LEU A 185 -9.50 -9.24 2.52
C LEU A 185 -8.71 -9.34 3.84
N ILE A 186 -9.20 -8.75 4.91
CA ILE A 186 -8.51 -8.72 6.21
C ILE A 186 -8.44 -10.13 6.82
N TYR A 187 -9.58 -10.80 6.97
CA TYR A 187 -9.61 -12.15 7.54
C TYR A 187 -8.97 -13.18 6.60
N GLY A 188 -9.17 -13.04 5.30
CA GLY A 188 -8.52 -13.89 4.30
C GLY A 188 -7.00 -13.74 4.32
N GLY A 189 -6.50 -12.50 4.43
CA GLY A 189 -5.08 -12.20 4.56
C GLY A 189 -4.47 -12.86 5.81
N GLN A 190 -5.13 -12.74 6.96
CA GLN A 190 -4.68 -13.37 8.20
C GLN A 190 -4.64 -14.89 8.09
N LEU A 191 -5.70 -15.52 7.61
CA LEU A 191 -5.74 -16.97 7.40
C LEU A 191 -4.66 -17.45 6.41
N PHE A 192 -4.41 -16.67 5.35
CA PHE A 192 -3.37 -16.97 4.37
C PHE A 192 -1.97 -16.93 5.01
N VAL A 193 -1.67 -15.87 5.76
CA VAL A 193 -0.39 -15.70 6.46
C VAL A 193 -0.17 -16.82 7.48
N ASP A 194 -1.17 -17.12 8.30
CA ASP A 194 -1.10 -18.20 9.28
C ASP A 194 -0.85 -19.56 8.60
N GLY A 195 -1.59 -19.82 7.53
CA GLY A 195 -1.44 -21.05 6.74
C GLY A 195 -0.06 -21.15 6.07
N ALA A 196 0.39 -20.07 5.42
CA ALA A 196 1.68 -20.02 4.74
C ALA A 196 2.84 -20.16 5.72
N SER A 197 2.78 -19.47 6.85
CA SER A 197 3.77 -19.55 7.93
C SER A 197 3.84 -20.96 8.50
N GLY A 198 2.70 -21.59 8.77
CA GLY A 198 2.64 -22.95 9.27
C GLY A 198 3.17 -24.00 8.28
N VAL A 199 2.96 -23.81 6.97
CA VAL A 199 3.57 -24.66 5.93
C VAL A 199 5.07 -24.43 5.88
N ALA A 200 5.55 -23.18 5.83
CA ALA A 200 6.97 -22.84 5.77
C ALA A 200 7.73 -23.39 7.01
N SER A 201 7.16 -23.24 8.21
CA SER A 201 7.73 -23.79 9.44
C SER A 201 7.81 -25.32 9.39
N SER A 202 6.80 -26.01 8.85
CA SER A 202 6.81 -27.47 8.67
C SER A 202 7.86 -27.96 7.67
N LEU A 203 8.33 -27.08 6.78
CA LEU A 203 9.42 -27.34 5.82
C LEU A 203 10.80 -26.95 6.38
N GLY A 204 10.89 -26.52 7.65
CA GLY A 204 12.13 -26.15 8.32
C GLY A 204 12.64 -24.73 8.04
N VAL A 205 11.79 -23.86 7.48
CA VAL A 205 12.13 -22.44 7.31
C VAL A 205 12.15 -21.76 8.69
N SER A 206 13.19 -20.97 8.97
CA SER A 206 13.31 -20.28 10.25
C SER A 206 12.20 -19.25 10.47
N GLU A 207 11.81 -19.04 11.73
CA GLU A 207 10.78 -18.04 12.09
C GLU A 207 11.17 -16.62 11.67
N SER A 208 12.47 -16.29 11.69
CA SER A 208 12.97 -15.00 11.21
C SER A 208 12.69 -14.78 9.74
N ILE A 209 12.94 -15.78 8.89
CA ILE A 209 12.66 -15.70 7.44
C ILE A 209 11.15 -15.62 7.20
N ILE A 210 10.35 -16.40 7.93
CA ILE A 210 8.89 -16.36 7.84
C ILE A 210 8.38 -14.96 8.20
N GLY A 211 8.85 -14.40 9.32
CA GLY A 211 8.49 -13.05 9.76
C GLY A 211 8.86 -11.98 8.73
N LEU A 212 10.09 -12.04 8.22
CA LEU A 212 10.61 -11.04 7.28
C LEU A 212 9.94 -11.07 5.91
N THR A 213 9.43 -12.21 5.48
CA THR A 213 8.87 -12.40 4.13
C THR A 213 7.36 -12.57 4.13
N ILE A 214 6.86 -13.65 4.75
CA ILE A 214 5.45 -14.02 4.69
C ILE A 214 4.60 -13.08 5.54
N VAL A 215 5.03 -12.81 6.78
CA VAL A 215 4.26 -11.94 7.68
C VAL A 215 4.35 -10.49 7.22
N ALA A 216 5.56 -10.00 6.90
CA ALA A 216 5.76 -8.63 6.46
C ALA A 216 5.03 -8.32 5.13
N GLY A 217 5.01 -9.26 4.17
CA GLY A 217 4.23 -9.10 2.94
C GLY A 217 2.73 -9.34 3.13
N GLY A 218 2.35 -10.00 4.20
CA GLY A 218 0.97 -10.45 4.45
C GLY A 218 -0.01 -9.31 4.72
N THR A 219 0.43 -8.26 5.38
CA THR A 219 -0.41 -7.08 5.66
C THR A 219 -0.80 -6.34 4.38
N SER A 220 0.07 -6.34 3.38
CA SER A 220 -0.17 -5.71 2.08
C SER A 220 -0.79 -6.65 1.02
N LEU A 221 -1.20 -7.86 1.41
CA LEU A 221 -1.96 -8.77 0.52
C LEU A 221 -3.33 -8.19 0.10
N PRO A 222 -4.09 -7.50 0.97
CA PRO A 222 -5.30 -6.80 0.56
C PRO A 222 -5.06 -5.81 -0.58
N GLU A 223 -4.01 -5.00 -0.49
CA GLU A 223 -3.61 -4.05 -1.52
C GLU A 223 -3.26 -4.75 -2.83
N LEU A 224 -2.44 -5.81 -2.77
CA LEU A 224 -2.03 -6.59 -3.93
C LEU A 224 -3.25 -7.19 -4.63
N ALA A 225 -4.09 -7.90 -3.90
CA ALA A 225 -5.24 -8.57 -4.45
C ALA A 225 -6.24 -7.59 -5.08
N THR A 226 -6.48 -6.45 -4.40
CA THR A 226 -7.38 -5.41 -4.87
C THR A 226 -6.83 -4.72 -6.12
N SER A 227 -5.55 -4.38 -6.17
CA SER A 227 -4.93 -3.72 -7.32
C SER A 227 -4.89 -4.63 -8.54
N VAL A 228 -4.52 -5.91 -8.37
CA VAL A 228 -4.55 -6.91 -9.46
C VAL A 228 -5.98 -7.13 -9.95
N THR A 229 -6.95 -7.28 -9.05
CA THR A 229 -8.37 -7.47 -9.41
C THR A 229 -8.92 -6.26 -10.17
N ALA A 230 -8.63 -5.03 -9.71
CA ALA A 230 -9.03 -3.82 -10.38
C ALA A 230 -8.43 -3.71 -11.79
N ALA A 231 -7.13 -4.05 -11.94
CA ALA A 231 -6.48 -4.08 -13.23
C ALA A 231 -7.10 -5.11 -14.18
N LEU A 232 -7.41 -6.33 -13.71
CA LEU A 232 -8.09 -7.36 -14.50
C LEU A 232 -9.48 -6.89 -14.98
N LYS A 233 -10.16 -6.05 -14.19
CA LYS A 233 -11.42 -5.37 -14.57
C LYS A 233 -11.21 -4.12 -15.43
N LYS A 234 -9.97 -3.90 -15.92
CA LYS A 234 -9.57 -2.73 -16.72
C LYS A 234 -9.80 -1.39 -16.01
N ASN A 235 -9.79 -1.41 -14.68
CA ASN A 235 -9.93 -0.24 -13.84
C ASN A 235 -8.56 0.18 -13.28
N SER A 236 -7.73 0.78 -14.14
CA SER A 236 -6.40 1.27 -13.74
C SER A 236 -6.47 2.41 -12.72
N GLY A 237 -7.57 3.17 -12.70
CA GLY A 237 -7.79 4.24 -11.72
C GLY A 237 -7.82 3.69 -10.29
N ILE A 238 -8.63 2.67 -10.02
CA ILE A 238 -8.67 2.00 -8.72
C ILE A 238 -7.34 1.28 -8.43
N ALA A 239 -6.77 0.58 -9.43
CA ALA A 239 -5.54 -0.20 -9.22
C ALA A 239 -4.36 0.66 -8.76
N VAL A 240 -4.08 1.75 -9.48
CA VAL A 240 -2.97 2.67 -9.16
C VAL A 240 -3.35 3.57 -7.98
N GLY A 241 -4.59 4.04 -7.94
CA GLY A 241 -5.11 4.87 -6.85
C GLY A 241 -5.01 4.17 -5.49
N ASN A 242 -5.28 2.85 -5.43
CA ASN A 242 -5.10 2.06 -4.22
C ASN A 242 -3.64 2.10 -3.74
N VAL A 243 -2.66 1.84 -4.60
CA VAL A 243 -1.24 1.85 -4.22
C VAL A 243 -0.77 3.24 -3.77
N ILE A 244 -1.09 4.27 -4.55
CA ILE A 244 -0.73 5.67 -4.22
C ILE A 244 -1.40 6.09 -2.92
N GLY A 245 -2.70 5.80 -2.77
CA GLY A 245 -3.49 6.13 -1.59
C GLY A 245 -2.98 5.41 -0.35
N SER A 246 -2.67 4.11 -0.44
CA SER A 246 -2.10 3.34 0.67
C SER A 246 -0.75 3.89 1.11
N ASN A 247 0.12 4.30 0.18
CA ASN A 247 1.41 4.90 0.53
C ASN A 247 1.24 6.23 1.27
N LEU A 248 0.36 7.11 0.79
CA LEU A 248 0.06 8.38 1.46
C LEU A 248 -0.63 8.16 2.81
N PHE A 249 -1.54 7.19 2.88
CA PHE A 249 -2.21 6.84 4.12
C PHE A 249 -1.23 6.27 5.14
N ASN A 250 -0.33 5.39 4.73
CA ASN A 250 0.68 4.79 5.58
C ASN A 250 1.65 5.85 6.14
N ILE A 251 2.18 6.74 5.30
CA ILE A 251 3.12 7.78 5.75
C ILE A 251 2.38 8.84 6.58
N PHE A 252 1.31 9.43 6.06
CA PHE A 252 0.70 10.59 6.69
C PHE A 252 -0.20 10.22 7.87
N PHE A 253 -0.98 9.15 7.76
CA PHE A 253 -1.95 8.79 8.80
C PHE A 253 -1.45 7.70 9.73
N VAL A 254 -1.02 6.54 9.21
CA VAL A 254 -0.58 5.42 10.06
C VAL A 254 0.62 5.84 10.89
N LEU A 255 1.69 6.32 10.25
CA LEU A 255 2.88 6.77 10.96
C LEU A 255 2.61 8.04 11.78
N GLY A 256 1.81 8.97 11.23
CA GLY A 256 1.37 10.16 11.96
C GLY A 256 0.69 9.84 13.28
N CYS A 257 -0.27 8.91 13.29
CA CYS A 257 -0.92 8.44 14.51
C CYS A 257 0.06 7.73 15.45
N SER A 258 0.82 6.78 14.92
CA SER A 258 1.73 5.96 15.72
C SER A 258 2.81 6.82 16.41
N SER A 259 3.43 7.77 15.70
CA SER A 259 4.45 8.67 16.25
C SER A 259 3.87 9.67 17.24
N THR A 260 2.63 10.13 17.03
CA THR A 260 1.93 11.00 17.99
C THR A 260 1.66 10.28 19.31
N ILE A 261 1.33 8.99 19.27
CA ILE A 261 1.12 8.16 20.47
C ILE A 261 2.45 7.94 21.19
N SER A 262 3.48 7.49 20.47
CA SER A 262 4.81 7.23 21.02
C SER A 262 5.88 7.60 20.00
N PRO A 263 6.96 8.32 20.39
CA PRO A 263 8.10 8.51 19.50
C PRO A 263 8.64 7.18 19.02
N LEU A 264 8.97 7.11 17.73
CA LEU A 264 9.42 5.89 17.06
C LEU A 264 10.89 6.02 16.67
N PRO A 265 11.84 5.53 17.47
CA PRO A 265 13.22 5.35 17.04
C PRO A 265 13.27 4.49 15.76
N LEU A 266 14.23 4.78 14.87
CA LEU A 266 14.35 4.03 13.62
C LEU A 266 14.69 2.55 13.84
N GLY A 267 15.39 2.25 14.94
CA GLY A 267 15.77 0.89 15.29
C GLY A 267 16.56 0.20 14.18
N GLY A 268 15.99 -0.88 13.63
CA GLY A 268 16.58 -1.64 12.52
C GLY A 268 16.41 -1.00 11.14
N ILE A 269 15.63 0.07 11.00
CA ILE A 269 15.45 0.77 9.72
C ILE A 269 16.67 1.67 9.46
N THR A 270 17.26 1.50 8.30
CA THR A 270 18.47 2.20 7.87
C THR A 270 18.17 3.29 6.85
N ASN A 271 19.13 4.17 6.62
CA ASN A 271 19.04 5.16 5.54
C ASN A 271 18.94 4.50 4.15
N LEU A 272 19.41 3.26 3.99
CA LEU A 272 19.21 2.52 2.75
C LEU A 272 17.73 2.22 2.52
N ASP A 273 16.99 1.81 3.55
CA ASP A 273 15.57 1.50 3.44
C ASP A 273 14.77 2.75 3.06
N LEU A 274 15.09 3.89 3.66
CA LEU A 274 14.50 5.18 3.32
C LEU A 274 14.85 5.60 1.89
N MET A 275 16.11 5.39 1.45
CA MET A 275 16.52 5.65 0.06
C MET A 275 15.82 4.72 -0.94
N VAL A 276 15.64 3.43 -0.61
CA VAL A 276 14.90 2.49 -1.44
C VAL A 276 13.43 2.91 -1.54
N MET A 277 12.81 3.33 -0.45
CA MET A 277 11.44 3.85 -0.44
C MET A 277 11.29 5.07 -1.36
N VAL A 278 12.16 6.07 -1.25
CA VAL A 278 12.15 7.26 -2.13
C VAL A 278 12.49 6.87 -3.56
N GLY A 279 13.55 6.06 -3.76
CA GLY A 279 13.99 5.59 -5.06
C GLY A 279 12.93 4.78 -5.81
N SER A 280 12.14 3.97 -5.10
CA SER A 280 11.03 3.21 -5.68
C SER A 280 9.96 4.12 -6.28
N THR A 281 9.58 5.19 -5.58
CA THR A 281 8.60 6.17 -6.07
C THR A 281 9.14 6.98 -7.24
N ILE A 282 10.44 7.33 -7.22
CA ILE A 282 11.11 7.96 -8.36
C ILE A 282 11.12 7.02 -9.57
N LEU A 283 11.47 5.74 -9.38
CA LEU A 283 11.44 4.74 -10.44
C LEU A 283 10.05 4.61 -11.05
N PHE A 284 9.01 4.51 -10.21
CA PHE A 284 7.62 4.44 -10.66
C PHE A 284 7.24 5.67 -11.50
N TRP A 285 7.62 6.87 -11.06
CA TRP A 285 7.37 8.10 -11.77
C TRP A 285 8.09 8.15 -13.13
N LEU A 286 9.38 7.80 -13.18
CA LEU A 286 10.17 7.75 -14.40
C LEU A 286 9.62 6.75 -15.40
N VAL A 287 9.28 5.54 -14.95
CA VAL A 287 8.69 4.50 -15.79
C VAL A 287 7.35 4.97 -16.36
N GLY A 288 6.51 5.62 -15.56
CA GLY A 288 5.23 6.17 -16.01
C GLY A 288 5.38 7.29 -17.07
N TRP A 289 6.41 8.14 -16.98
CA TRP A 289 6.62 9.24 -17.91
C TRP A 289 7.28 8.82 -19.23
N PHE A 290 8.36 8.05 -19.14
CA PHE A 290 9.28 7.87 -20.29
C PHE A 290 8.95 6.66 -21.15
N PHE A 291 8.15 5.71 -20.68
CA PHE A 291 7.87 4.49 -21.42
C PHE A 291 6.47 4.44 -22.05
N LYS A 292 6.40 3.96 -23.29
CA LYS A 292 5.23 3.58 -24.12
C LYS A 292 3.90 4.30 -23.79
N LYS A 293 3.83 5.59 -24.05
CA LYS A 293 2.59 6.37 -23.92
C LYS A 293 1.95 6.27 -22.51
N ARG A 294 2.76 6.40 -21.46
CA ARG A 294 2.31 6.36 -20.04
C ARG A 294 1.70 5.01 -19.63
N THR A 295 2.23 3.93 -20.18
CA THR A 295 1.78 2.58 -19.85
C THR A 295 2.94 1.80 -19.25
N ILE A 296 2.79 1.32 -18.02
CA ILE A 296 3.72 0.39 -17.40
C ILE A 296 3.44 -0.98 -18.01
N THR A 297 4.37 -1.46 -18.82
CA THR A 297 4.26 -2.75 -19.49
C THR A 297 4.77 -3.88 -18.59
N ARG A 298 4.66 -5.10 -19.07
CA ARG A 298 5.19 -6.28 -18.35
C ARG A 298 6.71 -6.21 -18.14
N VAL A 299 7.45 -5.53 -19.00
CA VAL A 299 8.91 -5.40 -18.87
C VAL A 299 9.27 -4.51 -17.69
N GLU A 300 8.65 -3.33 -17.60
CA GLU A 300 8.84 -2.42 -16.49
C GLU A 300 8.28 -3.02 -15.19
N GLY A 301 7.17 -3.76 -15.28
CA GLY A 301 6.64 -4.53 -14.14
C GLY A 301 7.64 -5.58 -13.64
N ALA A 302 8.27 -6.34 -14.55
CA ALA A 302 9.32 -7.31 -14.20
C ALA A 302 10.53 -6.63 -13.55
N LEU A 303 10.95 -5.46 -14.06
CA LEU A 303 12.03 -4.68 -13.48
C LEU A 303 11.71 -4.27 -12.05
N MET A 304 10.50 -3.75 -11.80
CA MET A 304 10.08 -3.32 -10.45
C MET A 304 10.07 -4.51 -9.47
N VAL A 305 9.50 -5.66 -9.88
CA VAL A 305 9.53 -6.88 -9.07
C VAL A 305 10.97 -7.35 -8.82
N ALA A 306 11.84 -7.31 -9.83
CA ALA A 306 13.25 -7.68 -9.67
C ALA A 306 13.97 -6.76 -8.66
N CYS A 307 13.69 -5.44 -8.68
CA CYS A 307 14.20 -4.50 -7.68
C CYS A 307 13.71 -4.86 -6.26
N TYR A 308 12.42 -5.23 -6.11
CA TYR A 308 11.89 -5.66 -4.82
C TYR A 308 12.57 -6.94 -4.33
N VAL A 309 12.71 -7.95 -5.19
CA VAL A 309 13.40 -9.20 -4.85
C VAL A 309 14.84 -8.95 -4.47
N ALA A 310 15.57 -8.13 -5.23
CA ALA A 310 16.96 -7.78 -4.92
C ALA A 310 17.09 -7.09 -3.55
N TYR A 311 16.17 -6.15 -3.23
CA TYR A 311 16.11 -5.51 -1.93
C TYR A 311 15.83 -6.51 -0.80
N THR A 312 14.86 -7.41 -0.99
CA THR A 312 14.51 -8.44 0.00
C THR A 312 15.67 -9.41 0.24
N VAL A 313 16.34 -9.87 -0.83
CA VAL A 313 17.54 -10.73 -0.73
C VAL A 313 18.67 -10.00 0.01
N TYR A 314 18.87 -8.72 -0.24
CA TYR A 314 19.84 -7.91 0.48
C TYR A 314 19.53 -7.85 2.00
N LEU A 315 18.26 -7.61 2.38
CA LEU A 315 17.86 -7.59 3.80
C LEU A 315 18.08 -8.93 4.49
N ILE A 316 17.77 -10.04 3.81
CA ILE A 316 18.00 -11.40 4.34
C ILE A 316 19.50 -11.69 4.51
N ALA A 317 20.34 -11.21 3.59
CA ALA A 317 21.78 -11.43 3.64
C ALA A 317 22.51 -10.62 4.73
N GLN A 318 21.87 -9.60 5.28
CA GLN A 318 22.41 -8.78 6.37
C GLN A 318 22.06 -9.30 7.78
N GLN A 319 21.15 -10.27 7.88
CA GLN A 319 20.82 -10.96 9.15
C GLN A 319 21.72 -12.16 9.42
#